data_439b2ab12b22c3fc61a0cd4501471ad0
#
_entry.id   439b2ab12b22c3fc61a0cd4501471ad0
#
_cell.length_a   1.000
_cell.length_b   1.000
_cell.length_c   1.000
_cell.angle_alpha   90.00
_cell.angle_beta   90.00
_cell.angle_gamma   90.00
#
_symmetry.space_group_name_H-M   'P 1'
#
loop_
_entity.id
_entity.type
_entity.pdbx_description
1 polymer ?
#
loop_
_entity_poly.entity_id
_entity_poly.type
_entity_poly.pdbx_seq_one_letter_code
_entity_poly.pdbx_strand_id
1 'polypeptide(L)' 'MRKEEFLEKLRARLSQTMSQQEVTAQIRYYENYIQEQIQNGRSEEEVLTELGDPLLIAKTLVDVQETQEEYSLSLIHI' A
#
# COMPACT_ATOMS: atom_id res chain seq x y z
N MET A 1 4.16 3.66 -16.06
CA MET A 1 2.92 3.45 -15.27
C MET A 1 2.47 4.79 -14.70
N ARG A 2 1.17 5.03 -14.74
CA ARG A 2 0.61 6.25 -14.17
C ARG A 2 0.11 6.01 -12.76
N LYS A 3 -0.07 7.11 -12.00
CA LYS A 3 -0.55 7.05 -10.63
C LYS A 3 -1.88 6.29 -10.53
N GLU A 4 -2.83 6.60 -11.40
CA GLU A 4 -4.14 5.96 -11.40
C GLU A 4 -4.03 4.45 -11.63
N GLU A 5 -3.18 4.06 -12.55
CA GLU A 5 -2.95 2.64 -12.85
C GLU A 5 -2.32 1.92 -11.66
N PHE A 6 -1.34 2.55 -11.04
CA PHE A 6 -0.68 2.01 -9.86
C PHE A 6 -1.69 1.77 -8.74
N LEU A 7 -2.50 2.79 -8.43
CA LEU A 7 -3.47 2.70 -7.35
C LEU A 7 -4.57 1.69 -7.64
N GLU A 8 -4.99 1.58 -8.90
CA GLU A 8 -6.01 0.62 -9.30
C GLU A 8 -5.52 -0.81 -9.15
N LYS A 9 -4.31 -1.09 -9.58
CA LYS A 9 -3.72 -2.42 -9.43
C LYS A 9 -3.55 -2.78 -7.97
N LEU A 10 -3.11 -1.84 -7.16
CA LEU A 10 -2.96 -2.04 -5.73
C LEU A 10 -4.31 -2.34 -5.08
N ARG A 11 -5.32 -1.55 -5.42
CA ARG A 11 -6.66 -1.74 -4.90
C ARG A 11 -7.23 -3.12 -5.26
N ALA A 12 -7.11 -3.50 -6.51
CA ALA A 12 -7.63 -4.77 -6.97
C ALA A 12 -7.02 -5.94 -6.21
N ARG A 13 -5.73 -5.87 -5.99
CA ARG A 13 -5.03 -6.95 -5.29
C ARG A 13 -5.38 -6.98 -3.80
N LEU A 14 -5.38 -5.84 -3.15
CA LEU A 14 -5.71 -5.76 -1.72
C LEU A 14 -7.16 -6.17 -1.45
N SER A 15 -8.06 -5.89 -2.39
CA SER A 15 -9.48 -6.24 -2.23
C SER A 15 -9.72 -7.73 -2.14
N GLN A 16 -8.76 -8.56 -2.53
CA GLN A 16 -8.89 -10.01 -2.45
C GLN A 16 -8.76 -10.53 -1.02
N THR A 17 -8.08 -9.81 -0.16
CA THR A 17 -7.78 -10.28 1.20
C THR A 17 -8.14 -9.30 2.30
N MET A 18 -8.31 -8.03 1.97
CA MET A 18 -8.61 -6.98 2.96
C MET A 18 -10.04 -6.49 2.84
N SER A 19 -10.57 -5.97 3.96
CA SER A 19 -11.86 -5.32 3.95
C SER A 19 -11.80 -4.02 3.13
N GLN A 20 -12.97 -3.55 2.69
CA GLN A 20 -13.05 -2.32 1.91
C GLN A 20 -12.49 -1.13 2.68
N GLN A 21 -12.71 -1.07 3.98
CA GLN A 21 -12.17 -0.02 4.84
C GLN A 21 -10.65 -0.02 4.84
N GLU A 22 -10.06 -1.19 4.98
CA GLU A 22 -8.61 -1.34 5.00
C GLU A 22 -8.01 -0.98 3.65
N VAL A 23 -8.64 -1.44 2.56
CA VAL A 23 -8.19 -1.11 1.21
C VAL A 23 -8.23 0.40 1.00
N THR A 24 -9.32 1.04 1.35
CA THR A 24 -9.45 2.48 1.20
C THR A 24 -8.36 3.23 1.96
N ALA A 25 -8.07 2.81 3.18
CA ALA A 25 -7.02 3.43 3.99
C ALA A 25 -5.65 3.32 3.32
N GLN A 26 -5.32 2.15 2.79
CA GLN A 26 -4.03 1.94 2.12
C GLN A 26 -3.92 2.75 0.83
N ILE A 27 -4.99 2.76 0.02
CA ILE A 27 -5.00 3.51 -1.22
C ILE A 27 -4.84 5.01 -0.94
N ARG A 28 -5.52 5.51 0.07
CA ARG A 28 -5.42 6.91 0.46
C ARG A 28 -4.02 7.28 0.92
N TYR A 29 -3.37 6.38 1.66
CA TYR A 29 -2.00 6.59 2.10
C TYR A 29 -1.04 6.76 0.92
N TYR A 30 -1.10 5.85 -0.04
CA TYR A 30 -0.20 5.90 -1.20
C TYR A 30 -0.52 7.06 -2.13
N GLU A 31 -1.80 7.38 -2.28
CA GLU A 31 -2.19 8.54 -3.08
C GLU A 31 -1.62 9.82 -2.49
N ASN A 32 -1.75 9.99 -1.18
CA ASN A 32 -1.23 11.17 -0.50
C ASN A 32 0.30 11.23 -0.58
N TYR A 33 0.96 10.09 -0.41
CA TYR A 33 2.41 10.02 -0.52
C TYR A 33 2.88 10.46 -1.89
N ILE A 34 2.29 9.89 -2.94
CA ILE A 34 2.67 10.21 -4.31
C ILE A 34 2.46 11.70 -4.58
N GLN A 35 1.31 12.22 -4.19
CA GLN A 35 0.98 13.63 -4.43
C GLN A 35 1.93 14.56 -3.69
N GLU A 36 2.28 14.24 -2.46
CA GLU A 36 3.22 15.02 -1.67
C GLU A 36 4.59 15.04 -2.32
N GLN A 37 5.06 13.91 -2.81
CA GLN A 37 6.36 13.83 -3.49
C GLN A 37 6.37 14.65 -4.77
N ILE A 38 5.27 14.64 -5.52
CA ILE A 38 5.15 15.46 -6.73
C ILE A 38 5.17 16.95 -6.37
N GLN A 39 4.50 17.34 -5.32
CA GLN A 39 4.51 18.73 -4.85
C GLN A 39 5.91 19.18 -4.42
N ASN A 40 6.71 18.25 -3.95
CA ASN A 40 8.09 18.53 -3.54
C ASN A 40 9.07 18.54 -4.71
N GLY A 41 8.57 18.46 -5.93
CA GLY A 41 9.38 18.62 -7.12
C GLY A 41 9.79 17.34 -7.83
N ARG A 42 9.33 16.19 -7.35
CA ARG A 42 9.62 14.92 -8.00
C ARG A 42 8.60 14.63 -9.10
N SER A 43 9.03 13.93 -10.15
CA SER A 43 8.09 13.53 -11.19
C SER A 43 7.28 12.32 -10.75
N GLU A 44 6.07 12.17 -11.30
CA GLU A 44 5.23 11.02 -11.00
C GLU A 44 5.95 9.71 -11.33
N GLU A 45 6.60 9.66 -12.48
CA GLU A 45 7.34 8.48 -12.92
C GLU A 45 8.45 8.10 -11.92
N GLU A 46 9.16 9.10 -11.43
CA GLU A 46 10.23 8.90 -10.48
C GLU A 46 9.71 8.30 -9.17
N VAL A 47 8.61 8.83 -8.67
CA VAL A 47 8.00 8.35 -7.43
C VAL A 47 7.49 6.92 -7.60
N LEU A 48 6.84 6.64 -8.72
CA LEU A 48 6.31 5.30 -8.97
C LEU A 48 7.42 4.27 -9.17
N THR A 49 8.52 4.68 -9.79
CA THR A 49 9.67 3.80 -9.94
C THR A 49 10.27 3.45 -8.59
N GLU A 50 10.34 4.41 -7.70
CA GLU A 50 10.82 4.19 -6.34
C GLU A 50 9.92 3.24 -5.55
N LEU A 51 8.60 3.40 -5.68
CA LEU A 51 7.64 2.54 -5.00
C LEU A 51 7.67 1.11 -5.53
N GLY A 52 7.92 0.94 -6.83
CA GLY A 52 8.02 -0.37 -7.45
C GLY A 52 6.68 -0.94 -7.87
N ASP A 53 6.62 -2.27 -7.94
CA ASP A 53 5.45 -2.98 -8.43
C ASP A 53 4.32 -2.95 -7.41
N PRO A 54 3.12 -2.47 -7.78
CA PRO A 54 1.99 -2.43 -6.85
C PRO A 54 1.57 -3.81 -6.35
N LEU A 55 1.77 -4.85 -7.15
CA LEU A 55 1.43 -6.22 -6.72
C LEU A 55 2.37 -6.69 -5.62
N LEU A 56 3.62 -6.31 -5.69
CA LEU A 56 4.60 -6.64 -4.65
C LEU A 56 4.29 -5.89 -3.37
N ILE A 57 3.91 -4.62 -3.48
CA ILE A 57 3.51 -3.82 -2.32
C ILE A 57 2.29 -4.45 -1.66
N ALA A 58 1.31 -4.87 -2.45
CA ALA A 58 0.10 -5.50 -1.93
C ALA A 58 0.44 -6.77 -1.16
N LYS A 59 1.33 -7.59 -1.70
CA LYS A 59 1.76 -8.81 -1.03
C LYS A 59 2.42 -8.50 0.30
N THR A 60 3.29 -7.51 0.32
CA THR A 60 3.98 -7.09 1.54
C THR A 60 3.00 -6.60 2.60
N LEU A 61 2.00 -5.82 2.19
CA LEU A 61 1.00 -5.30 3.13
C LEU A 61 0.17 -6.42 3.75
N VAL A 62 -0.21 -7.41 2.96
CA VAL A 62 -0.95 -8.57 3.44
C VAL A 62 -0.09 -9.36 4.43
N ASP A 63 1.17 -9.61 4.09
CA ASP A 63 2.09 -10.35 4.94
C ASP A 63 2.31 -9.63 6.28
N VAL A 64 2.47 -8.32 6.25
CA VAL A 64 2.66 -7.52 7.47
C VAL A 64 1.41 -7.59 8.35
N GLN A 65 0.23 -7.53 7.76
CA GLN A 65 -1.01 -7.62 8.50
C GLN A 65 -1.12 -8.96 9.23
N GLU A 66 -0.82 -10.05 8.56
CA GLU A 66 -0.84 -11.39 9.17
C GLU A 66 0.18 -11.49 10.29
N THR A 67 1.38 -10.98 10.05
CA THR A 67 2.45 -10.98 11.05
C THR A 67 2.07 -10.16 12.28
N GLN A 68 1.42 -9.02 12.07
CA GLN A 68 1.00 -8.16 13.17
C GLN A 68 -0.04 -8.84 14.05
N GLU A 69 -0.94 -9.59 13.46
CA GLU A 69 -1.93 -10.35 14.23
C GLU A 69 -1.26 -11.40 15.12
N GLU A 70 -0.33 -12.16 14.56
CA GLU A 70 0.42 -13.15 15.30
C GLU A 70 1.24 -12.49 16.42
N TYR A 71 1.87 -11.39 16.10
CA TYR A 71 2.71 -10.66 17.05
C TYR A 71 1.87 -10.10 18.18
N SER A 72 0.68 -9.59 17.88
CA SER A 72 -0.22 -9.07 18.91
C SER A 72 -0.64 -10.17 19.87
N LEU A 73 -0.92 -11.34 19.36
CA LEU A 73 -1.26 -12.49 20.22
C LEU A 73 -0.09 -12.89 21.12
N SER A 74 1.12 -12.86 20.59
CA SER A 74 2.32 -13.14 21.37
C SER A 74 2.50 -12.13 22.51
N LEU A 75 2.25 -10.86 22.24
CA LEU A 75 2.37 -9.81 23.25
C LEU A 75 1.35 -9.98 24.37
N ILE A 76 0.18 -10.48 24.06
CA ILE A 76 -0.85 -10.72 25.06
C ILE A 76 -0.42 -11.81 26.04
N HIS A 77 0.37 -12.76 25.57
CA HIS A 77 0.83 -13.87 26.40
C HIS A 77 2.06 -13.53 27.24
N ILE A 78 2.68 -12.43 26.97
CA ILE A 78 3.83 -11.96 27.73
C ILE A 78 3.40 -11.05 28.87
#